data_3460956a4c9ce8d1d930782b63200601
#
_entry.id   3460956a4c9ce8d1d930782b63200601
#
_cell.length_a   1.000
_cell.length_b   1.000
_cell.length_c   1.000
_cell.angle_alpha   90.00
_cell.angle_beta   90.00
_cell.angle_gamma   90.00
#
_symmetry.space_group_name_H-M   'P 1'
#
loop_
_entity.id
_entity.type
_entity.pdbx_description
1 polymer ?
#
loop_
_entity_poly.entity_id
_entity_poly.type
_entity_poly.pdbx_seq_one_letter_code
_entity_poly.pdbx_strand_id
1 'polypeptide(L)'
;MKILSYLNVSNVDDIESDSGYIFNYTIAAEFLSKGIEFDIIVPQELSGKLNKISSGHQHFIKMGHTKYEVRYNFAWTEVKKLIVQMHPDIFFLNQAELTSHVKALLVETGLDKATKIVSYCHYPALHISAMGETCVDSSLDNGGLAEDIIGNLYSAVNIADLFFVQSHFAKQLLENYANAIGYKLKKEIMVLPPPYDNRLFQAPNNAKKKNTILYNHRLYDSYGTKEFIEFVKKNQDLVFLVTDPMMNRGTDRSRYNISPMTNRLALQELDNVKILDGSNRMDYIQAIDSCKIAIAPYRRACVWSMAVIDCFCRGLPVIGPNFASFNEIIPDFLRYETVSKERLLVDKLLREPDFWMDSVYSCKLLLKRISPSTIVEAIMYQIDRIM
;
A
#
# COMPACT_ATOMS: atom_id res chain seq x y z
N MET A 1 -0.09 25.04 12.17
CA MET A 1 -0.66 23.70 12.39
C MET A 1 0.48 22.73 12.64
N LYS A 2 0.36 21.92 13.66
CA LYS A 2 1.33 20.90 14.06
C LYS A 2 0.70 19.51 13.97
N ILE A 3 1.32 18.61 13.20
CA ILE A 3 0.87 17.24 13.02
C ILE A 3 1.85 16.31 13.74
N LEU A 4 1.35 15.42 14.58
CA LEU A 4 2.10 14.29 15.14
C LEU A 4 1.60 13.01 14.50
N SER A 5 2.48 12.31 13.76
CA SER A 5 2.13 11.08 13.04
C SER A 5 2.72 9.85 13.71
N TYR A 6 1.96 8.77 13.72
CA TYR A 6 2.41 7.45 14.19
C TYR A 6 2.77 6.57 12.99
N LEU A 7 4.05 6.20 12.87
CA LEU A 7 4.53 5.43 11.74
C LEU A 7 4.07 3.96 11.81
N ASN A 8 3.35 3.53 10.80
CA ASN A 8 2.99 2.14 10.59
C ASN A 8 4.07 1.41 9.79
N VAL A 9 4.79 0.49 10.41
CA VAL A 9 5.83 -0.32 9.77
C VAL A 9 5.46 -1.80 9.75
N SER A 10 5.84 -2.49 8.68
CA SER A 10 5.71 -3.94 8.58
C SER A 10 7.00 -4.66 8.96
N ASN A 11 8.14 -3.99 8.76
CA ASN A 11 9.47 -4.53 9.04
C ASN A 11 10.49 -3.39 9.15
N VAL A 12 11.21 -3.33 10.25
CA VAL A 12 12.26 -2.33 10.50
C VAL A 12 13.57 -2.60 9.74
N ASP A 13 13.81 -3.84 9.29
CA ASP A 13 15.04 -4.20 8.59
C ASP A 13 15.07 -3.72 7.13
N ASP A 14 13.90 -3.54 6.52
CA ASP A 14 13.74 -3.14 5.13
C ASP A 14 12.75 -1.97 5.02
N ILE A 15 13.05 -0.92 5.78
CA ILE A 15 12.14 0.22 5.94
C ILE A 15 11.89 0.98 4.65
N GLU A 16 12.88 1.09 3.77
CA GLU A 16 12.75 1.85 2.51
C GLU A 16 11.79 1.20 1.49
N SER A 17 11.49 -0.09 1.65
CA SER A 17 10.49 -0.80 0.87
C SER A 17 9.14 -0.90 1.60
N ASP A 18 9.04 -0.41 2.85
CA ASP A 18 7.80 -0.45 3.61
C ASP A 18 6.80 0.61 3.13
N SER A 19 5.60 0.18 2.73
CA SER A 19 4.56 1.07 2.19
C SER A 19 4.07 2.11 3.21
N GLY A 20 4.06 1.77 4.51
CA GLY A 20 3.68 2.70 5.57
C GLY A 20 4.72 3.80 5.75
N TYR A 21 6.00 3.44 5.69
CA TYR A 21 7.10 4.42 5.71
C TYR A 21 7.06 5.32 4.47
N ILE A 22 6.98 4.74 3.27
CA ILE A 22 6.94 5.51 2.01
C ILE A 22 5.78 6.51 2.05
N PHE A 23 4.59 6.08 2.49
CA PHE A 23 3.43 6.95 2.63
C PHE A 23 3.72 8.11 3.59
N ASN A 24 4.14 7.83 4.83
CA ASN A 24 4.43 8.85 5.83
C ASN A 24 5.53 9.82 5.40
N TYR A 25 6.63 9.28 4.84
CA TYR A 25 7.74 10.09 4.31
C TYR A 25 7.25 11.04 3.22
N THR A 26 6.47 10.54 2.27
CA THR A 26 6.00 11.32 1.13
C THR A 26 5.06 12.44 1.55
N ILE A 27 4.08 12.15 2.42
CA ILE A 27 3.15 13.21 2.90
C ILE A 27 3.86 14.20 3.82
N ALA A 28 4.79 13.73 4.68
CA ALA A 28 5.54 14.60 5.58
C ALA A 28 6.37 15.63 4.80
N ALA A 29 7.10 15.18 3.77
CA ALA A 29 7.89 16.08 2.93
C ALA A 29 7.02 17.17 2.27
N GLU A 30 5.82 16.81 1.84
CA GLU A 30 4.89 17.76 1.20
C GLU A 30 4.25 18.71 2.22
N PHE A 31 3.85 18.24 3.42
CA PHE A 31 3.36 19.12 4.49
C PHE A 31 4.41 20.14 4.91
N LEU A 32 5.66 19.70 5.07
CA LEU A 32 6.77 20.57 5.42
C LEU A 32 7.05 21.63 4.35
N SER A 33 6.94 21.28 3.06
CA SER A 33 7.07 22.23 1.95
C SER A 33 6.02 23.35 1.98
N LYS A 34 4.87 23.07 2.61
CA LYS A 34 3.77 24.02 2.83
C LYS A 34 3.86 24.78 4.17
N GLY A 35 4.97 24.62 4.91
CA GLY A 35 5.20 25.28 6.19
C GLY A 35 4.43 24.71 7.37
N ILE A 36 3.95 23.46 7.24
CA ILE A 36 3.22 22.74 8.29
C ILE A 36 4.22 21.85 9.04
N GLU A 37 4.27 21.97 10.36
CA GLU A 37 5.10 21.11 11.21
C GLU A 37 4.57 19.68 11.17
N PHE A 38 5.45 18.74 10.81
CA PHE A 38 5.10 17.32 10.73
C PHE A 38 6.15 16.49 11.46
N ASP A 39 5.76 15.97 12.62
CA ASP A 39 6.58 15.13 13.49
C ASP A 39 6.15 13.67 13.36
N ILE A 40 7.11 12.74 13.43
CA ILE A 40 6.84 11.31 13.27
C ILE A 40 7.34 10.52 14.48
N ILE A 41 6.46 9.74 15.08
CA ILE A 41 6.80 8.72 16.07
C ILE A 41 7.28 7.48 15.32
N VAL A 42 8.49 7.03 15.63
CA VAL A 42 9.17 5.93 14.95
C VAL A 42 9.77 4.93 15.94
N PRO A 43 9.88 3.64 15.60
CA PRO A 43 10.59 2.66 16.41
C PRO A 43 12.04 3.07 16.67
N GLN A 44 12.51 2.88 17.91
CA GLN A 44 13.87 3.24 18.34
C GLN A 44 14.96 2.53 17.50
N GLU A 45 14.68 1.33 17.00
CA GLU A 45 15.57 0.52 16.18
C GLU A 45 15.87 1.15 14.81
N LEU A 46 15.08 2.12 14.39
CA LEU A 46 15.31 2.90 13.17
C LEU A 46 16.24 4.08 13.37
N SER A 47 16.67 4.36 14.60
CA SER A 47 17.63 5.41 14.90
C SER A 47 18.93 5.20 14.11
N GLY A 48 19.34 6.18 13.32
CA GLY A 48 20.50 6.12 12.45
C GLY A 48 20.29 5.39 11.11
N LYS A 49 19.16 4.68 10.92
CA LYS A 49 18.83 4.01 9.64
C LYS A 49 17.98 4.88 8.72
N LEU A 50 17.17 5.78 9.28
CA LEU A 50 16.31 6.66 8.49
C LEU A 50 17.11 7.82 7.93
N ASN A 51 17.01 8.02 6.62
CA ASN A 51 17.42 9.27 6.02
C ASN A 51 16.63 10.40 6.69
N LYS A 52 17.32 11.47 7.11
CA LYS A 52 16.64 12.61 7.72
C LYS A 52 15.60 13.10 6.74
N ILE A 53 14.33 12.97 7.12
CA ILE A 53 13.25 13.73 6.51
C ILE A 53 13.68 15.18 6.71
N SER A 54 13.85 15.92 5.63
CA SER A 54 14.68 17.12 5.53
C SER A 54 14.31 18.27 6.47
N SER A 55 13.32 18.11 7.35
CA SER A 55 12.93 19.10 8.37
C SER A 55 11.93 18.60 9.42
N GLY A 56 11.40 17.36 9.34
CA GLY A 56 10.50 16.80 10.38
C GLY A 56 11.31 16.23 11.55
N HIS A 57 10.83 16.45 12.76
CA HIS A 57 11.42 15.82 13.92
C HIS A 57 10.95 14.36 14.02
N GLN A 58 11.91 13.45 14.14
CA GLN A 58 11.65 12.04 14.39
C GLN A 58 11.76 11.78 15.88
N HIS A 59 10.70 11.25 16.48
CA HIS A 59 10.66 10.85 17.87
C HIS A 59 10.86 9.34 17.98
N PHE A 60 12.08 8.94 18.30
CA PHE A 60 12.45 7.53 18.47
C PHE A 60 11.98 7.03 19.82
N ILE A 61 11.03 6.10 19.83
CA ILE A 61 10.49 5.52 21.05
C ILE A 61 10.58 4.00 21.03
N LYS A 62 10.61 3.38 22.20
CA LYS A 62 10.51 1.93 22.33
C LYS A 62 9.07 1.52 22.03
N MET A 63 8.88 0.86 20.88
CA MET A 63 7.58 0.37 20.41
C MET A 63 7.75 -0.96 19.65
N GLY A 64 6.66 -1.61 19.27
CA GLY A 64 6.71 -2.83 18.47
C GLY A 64 7.40 -2.64 17.12
N HIS A 65 8.04 -3.70 16.64
CA HIS A 65 8.81 -3.72 15.37
C HIS A 65 7.96 -4.12 14.16
N THR A 66 6.77 -4.63 14.42
CA THR A 66 5.84 -5.09 13.40
C THR A 66 4.45 -4.52 13.65
N LYS A 67 3.61 -4.49 12.61
CA LYS A 67 2.19 -4.11 12.75
C LYS A 67 1.47 -4.97 13.78
N TYR A 68 1.85 -6.23 13.88
CA TYR A 68 1.26 -7.16 14.84
C TYR A 68 1.59 -6.74 16.29
N GLU A 69 2.89 -6.54 16.58
CA GLU A 69 3.31 -6.13 17.93
C GLU A 69 2.70 -4.79 18.35
N VAL A 70 2.68 -3.81 17.44
CA VAL A 70 2.14 -2.49 17.71
C VAL A 70 0.64 -2.53 18.04
N ARG A 71 -0.14 -3.42 17.42
CA ARG A 71 -1.58 -3.58 17.74
C ARG A 71 -1.82 -4.01 19.17
N TYR A 72 -0.97 -4.90 19.69
CA TYR A 72 -1.16 -5.51 21.01
C TYR A 72 -0.22 -4.97 22.08
N ASN A 73 0.76 -4.15 21.69
CA ASN A 73 1.71 -3.52 22.59
C ASN A 73 1.92 -2.06 22.20
N PHE A 74 0.85 -1.26 22.38
CA PHE A 74 0.90 0.17 22.11
C PHE A 74 1.78 0.89 23.14
N ALA A 75 2.71 1.73 22.68
CA ALA A 75 3.68 2.46 23.53
C ALA A 75 3.01 3.61 24.29
N TRP A 76 2.06 3.29 25.19
CA TRP A 76 1.17 4.22 25.87
C TRP A 76 1.91 5.37 26.56
N THR A 77 2.88 5.05 27.41
CA THR A 77 3.59 6.03 28.23
C THR A 77 4.41 7.00 27.38
N GLU A 78 5.11 6.49 26.38
CA GLU A 78 5.95 7.27 25.49
C GLU A 78 5.12 8.19 24.60
N VAL A 79 4.05 7.68 24.02
CA VAL A 79 3.13 8.46 23.16
C VAL A 79 2.42 9.53 23.99
N LYS A 80 1.99 9.21 25.24
CA LYS A 80 1.39 10.18 26.16
C LYS A 80 2.34 11.34 26.44
N LYS A 81 3.61 11.07 26.73
CA LYS A 81 4.62 12.13 26.97
C LYS A 81 4.74 13.05 25.77
N LEU A 82 4.81 12.50 24.56
CA LEU A 82 4.91 13.29 23.34
C LEU A 82 3.66 14.15 23.11
N ILE A 83 2.46 13.60 23.27
CA ILE A 83 1.21 14.34 23.14
C ILE A 83 1.17 15.53 24.11
N VAL A 84 1.52 15.31 25.37
CA VAL A 84 1.55 16.37 26.40
C VAL A 84 2.63 17.41 26.15
N GLN A 85 3.79 17.01 25.63
CA GLN A 85 4.88 17.95 25.33
C GLN A 85 4.60 18.79 24.10
N MET A 86 4.00 18.19 23.06
CA MET A 86 3.89 18.78 21.73
C MET A 86 2.60 19.56 21.54
N HIS A 87 1.52 19.17 22.22
CA HIS A 87 0.17 19.72 21.99
C HIS A 87 -0.18 19.75 20.49
N PRO A 88 -0.18 18.61 19.79
CA PRO A 88 -0.43 18.61 18.34
C PRO A 88 -1.87 19.05 18.04
N ASP A 89 -2.05 19.81 16.95
CA ASP A 89 -3.38 20.11 16.42
C ASP A 89 -4.03 18.87 15.83
N ILE A 90 -3.20 18.04 15.17
CA ILE A 90 -3.62 16.80 14.50
C ILE A 90 -2.77 15.63 14.99
N PHE A 91 -3.41 14.54 15.39
CA PHE A 91 -2.76 13.24 15.53
C PHE A 91 -3.08 12.38 14.30
N PHE A 92 -2.08 12.14 13.45
CA PHE A 92 -2.23 11.39 12.22
C PHE A 92 -1.82 9.93 12.42
N LEU A 93 -2.80 9.02 12.33
CA LEU A 93 -2.60 7.59 12.50
C LEU A 93 -2.48 6.89 11.15
N ASN A 94 -1.29 6.40 10.84
CA ASN A 94 -1.03 5.57 9.68
C ASN A 94 -1.33 4.06 9.94
N GLN A 95 -1.90 3.76 11.09
CA GLN A 95 -2.44 2.46 11.48
C GLN A 95 -3.78 2.67 12.20
N ALA A 96 -4.87 2.64 11.42
CA ALA A 96 -6.18 3.09 11.86
C ALA A 96 -6.76 2.32 13.05
N GLU A 97 -6.42 1.04 13.19
CA GLU A 97 -6.86 0.21 14.33
C GLU A 97 -6.39 0.72 15.71
N LEU A 98 -5.41 1.64 15.75
CA LEU A 98 -4.93 2.26 17.00
C LEU A 98 -5.72 3.50 17.43
N THR A 99 -6.72 3.90 16.66
CA THR A 99 -7.49 5.14 16.93
C THR A 99 -8.07 5.20 18.33
N SER A 100 -8.60 4.09 18.84
CA SER A 100 -9.17 4.01 20.19
C SER A 100 -8.13 4.28 21.28
N HIS A 101 -6.90 3.78 21.10
CA HIS A 101 -5.80 4.02 22.05
C HIS A 101 -5.43 5.50 22.10
N VAL A 102 -5.29 6.15 20.95
CA VAL A 102 -4.97 7.57 20.87
C VAL A 102 -6.12 8.42 21.43
N LYS A 103 -7.38 8.08 21.12
CA LYS A 103 -8.52 8.80 21.72
C LYS A 103 -8.54 8.71 23.23
N ALA A 104 -8.27 7.54 23.79
CA ALA A 104 -8.19 7.36 25.24
C ALA A 104 -7.04 8.18 25.87
N LEU A 105 -5.87 8.25 25.22
CA LEU A 105 -4.77 9.12 25.66
C LEU A 105 -5.14 10.61 25.63
N LEU A 106 -5.80 11.07 24.58
CA LEU A 106 -6.25 12.46 24.46
C LEU A 106 -7.27 12.81 25.57
N VAL A 107 -8.19 11.90 25.88
CA VAL A 107 -9.14 12.07 27.00
C VAL A 107 -8.41 12.11 28.34
N GLU A 108 -7.48 11.17 28.59
CA GLU A 108 -6.70 11.13 29.84
C GLU A 108 -5.86 12.41 30.06
N THR A 109 -5.38 13.01 28.96
CA THR A 109 -4.55 14.23 29.01
C THR A 109 -5.36 15.52 28.92
N GLY A 110 -6.68 15.45 28.72
CA GLY A 110 -7.55 16.62 28.55
C GLY A 110 -7.41 17.33 27.20
N LEU A 111 -6.76 16.70 26.23
CA LEU A 111 -6.49 17.26 24.90
C LEU A 111 -7.51 16.81 23.82
N ASP A 112 -8.51 16.02 24.19
CA ASP A 112 -9.47 15.40 23.26
C ASP A 112 -10.35 16.38 22.47
N LYS A 113 -10.43 17.64 22.90
CA LYS A 113 -11.12 18.73 22.20
C LYS A 113 -10.17 19.56 21.34
N ALA A 114 -8.92 19.69 21.75
CA ALA A 114 -7.91 20.50 21.06
C ALA A 114 -7.22 19.74 19.93
N THR A 115 -6.98 18.43 20.10
CA THR A 115 -6.31 17.59 19.09
C THR A 115 -7.33 16.78 18.31
N LYS A 116 -7.33 16.90 16.99
CA LYS A 116 -8.15 16.08 16.08
C LYS A 116 -7.42 14.80 15.66
N ILE A 117 -8.16 13.72 15.46
CA ILE A 117 -7.62 12.42 15.04
C ILE A 117 -7.93 12.20 13.57
N VAL A 118 -6.88 12.04 12.76
CA VAL A 118 -6.96 11.63 11.36
C VAL A 118 -6.42 10.21 11.25
N SER A 119 -7.23 9.27 10.78
CA SER A 119 -6.87 7.86 10.67
C SER A 119 -6.87 7.41 9.21
N TYR A 120 -5.82 6.68 8.82
CA TYR A 120 -5.65 6.13 7.49
C TYR A 120 -5.56 4.61 7.54
N CYS A 121 -6.48 3.93 6.86
CA CYS A 121 -6.54 2.48 6.79
C CYS A 121 -5.84 1.96 5.53
N HIS A 122 -4.66 1.38 5.70
CA HIS A 122 -3.92 0.75 4.58
C HIS A 122 -4.49 -0.60 4.15
N TYR A 123 -5.21 -1.29 5.03
CA TYR A 123 -5.73 -2.62 4.73
C TYR A 123 -6.94 -2.95 5.61
N PRO A 124 -8.13 -3.10 5.03
CA PRO A 124 -9.36 -3.31 5.79
C PRO A 124 -9.54 -4.74 6.33
N ALA A 125 -8.62 -5.67 6.06
CA ALA A 125 -8.70 -7.09 6.44
C ALA A 125 -9.92 -7.84 5.87
N LEU A 126 -10.43 -7.37 4.74
CA LEU A 126 -11.62 -7.89 4.05
C LEU A 126 -11.31 -8.20 2.58
N HIS A 127 -12.07 -9.13 1.99
CA HIS A 127 -12.01 -9.46 0.56
C HIS A 127 -13.40 -9.84 0.02
N ILE A 128 -13.51 -9.97 -1.29
CA ILE A 128 -14.70 -10.53 -1.94
C ILE A 128 -14.48 -12.01 -2.19
N SER A 129 -15.40 -12.85 -1.71
CA SER A 129 -15.43 -14.30 -1.94
C SER A 129 -15.72 -14.62 -3.41
N ALA A 130 -15.59 -15.89 -3.78
CA ALA A 130 -15.98 -16.37 -5.11
C ALA A 130 -17.49 -16.21 -5.39
N MET A 131 -18.32 -16.14 -4.34
CA MET A 131 -19.76 -15.90 -4.41
C MET A 131 -20.15 -14.42 -4.42
N GLY A 132 -19.17 -13.51 -4.39
CA GLY A 132 -19.41 -12.05 -4.39
C GLY A 132 -19.69 -11.46 -3.01
N GLU A 133 -19.57 -12.24 -1.93
CA GLU A 133 -19.80 -11.77 -0.57
C GLU A 133 -18.54 -11.13 0.00
N THR A 134 -18.72 -10.10 0.83
CA THR A 134 -17.60 -9.52 1.59
C THR A 134 -17.32 -10.38 2.82
N CYS A 135 -16.11 -10.91 2.88
CA CYS A 135 -15.64 -11.81 3.92
C CYS A 135 -14.37 -11.30 4.58
N VAL A 136 -14.12 -11.79 5.79
CA VAL A 136 -12.85 -11.58 6.50
C VAL A 136 -11.70 -12.23 5.73
N ASP A 137 -10.56 -11.57 5.65
CA ASP A 137 -9.36 -12.16 5.04
C ASP A 137 -8.76 -13.21 5.97
N SER A 138 -9.02 -14.47 5.67
CA SER A 138 -8.53 -15.61 6.44
C SER A 138 -7.01 -15.74 6.50
N SER A 139 -6.27 -15.04 5.64
CA SER A 139 -4.80 -15.00 5.72
C SER A 139 -4.29 -14.26 6.98
N LEU A 140 -5.18 -13.50 7.62
CA LEU A 140 -4.94 -12.81 8.89
C LEU A 140 -5.60 -13.54 10.07
N ASP A 141 -6.40 -14.56 9.80
CA ASP A 141 -7.15 -15.29 10.82
C ASP A 141 -6.28 -16.36 11.49
N ASN A 142 -5.41 -15.90 12.37
CA ASN A 142 -4.74 -16.77 13.32
C ASN A 142 -5.52 -16.75 14.64
N GLY A 143 -6.60 -17.53 14.72
CA GLY A 143 -7.39 -17.66 15.94
C GLY A 143 -8.34 -16.48 16.23
N GLY A 144 -9.03 -15.95 15.22
CA GLY A 144 -10.02 -14.88 15.36
C GLY A 144 -9.47 -13.47 15.40
N LEU A 145 -8.16 -13.28 15.19
CA LEU A 145 -7.52 -11.95 15.23
C LEU A 145 -7.97 -11.01 14.10
N ALA A 146 -8.44 -11.56 12.99
CA ALA A 146 -8.96 -10.74 11.90
C ALA A 146 -10.25 -10.01 12.29
N GLU A 147 -11.12 -10.67 13.07
CA GLU A 147 -12.34 -10.06 13.61
C GLU A 147 -12.03 -8.93 14.59
N ASP A 148 -11.02 -9.11 15.45
CA ASP A 148 -10.54 -8.07 16.36
C ASP A 148 -10.02 -6.85 15.59
N ILE A 149 -9.23 -7.06 14.53
CA ILE A 149 -8.76 -5.97 13.67
C ILE A 149 -9.93 -5.21 13.03
N ILE A 150 -10.93 -5.92 12.52
CA ILE A 150 -12.12 -5.30 11.91
C ILE A 150 -12.93 -4.54 12.95
N GLY A 151 -13.13 -5.09 14.14
CA GLY A 151 -13.78 -4.41 15.26
C GLY A 151 -13.10 -3.09 15.61
N ASN A 152 -11.76 -3.10 15.68
CA ASN A 152 -10.96 -1.90 15.93
C ASN A 152 -11.06 -0.89 14.76
N LEU A 153 -11.12 -1.33 13.50
CA LEU A 153 -11.33 -0.46 12.35
C LEU A 153 -12.70 0.21 12.39
N TYR A 154 -13.77 -0.50 12.74
CA TYR A 154 -15.10 0.10 12.87
C TYR A 154 -15.18 1.09 14.04
N SER A 155 -14.53 0.78 15.15
CA SER A 155 -14.34 1.76 16.22
C SER A 155 -13.62 2.99 15.71
N ALA A 156 -12.56 2.82 14.92
CA ALA A 156 -11.79 3.92 14.36
C ALA A 156 -12.64 4.81 13.43
N VAL A 157 -13.46 4.23 12.54
CA VAL A 157 -14.41 5.01 11.70
C VAL A 157 -15.30 5.90 12.55
N ASN A 158 -15.82 5.39 13.67
CA ASN A 158 -16.76 6.12 14.51
C ASN A 158 -16.10 7.15 15.46
N ILE A 159 -14.81 6.95 15.80
CA ILE A 159 -14.07 7.78 16.77
C ILE A 159 -13.25 8.87 16.08
N ALA A 160 -12.54 8.55 14.98
CA ALA A 160 -11.69 9.52 14.29
C ALA A 160 -12.49 10.73 13.82
N ASP A 161 -11.86 11.90 13.78
CA ASP A 161 -12.46 13.10 13.18
C ASP A 161 -12.51 12.97 11.65
N LEU A 162 -11.47 12.35 11.05
CA LEU A 162 -11.43 11.94 9.64
C LEU A 162 -10.94 10.49 9.55
N PHE A 163 -11.59 9.68 8.70
CA PHE A 163 -11.17 8.31 8.44
C PHE A 163 -11.02 8.08 6.93
N PHE A 164 -9.81 7.75 6.50
CA PHE A 164 -9.46 7.55 5.10
C PHE A 164 -9.18 6.09 4.76
N VAL A 165 -9.54 5.70 3.55
CA VAL A 165 -9.18 4.43 2.90
C VAL A 165 -8.59 4.68 1.52
N GLN A 166 -7.86 3.73 0.98
CA GLN A 166 -7.07 3.88 -0.24
C GLN A 166 -7.89 4.00 -1.54
N SER A 167 -9.11 3.43 -1.57
CA SER A 167 -9.90 3.30 -2.80
C SER A 167 -11.40 3.21 -2.51
N HIS A 168 -12.22 3.44 -3.53
CA HIS A 168 -13.66 3.17 -3.45
C HIS A 168 -13.95 1.69 -3.16
N PHE A 169 -13.13 0.79 -3.72
CA PHE A 169 -13.24 -0.63 -3.41
C PHE A 169 -13.01 -0.92 -1.92
N ALA A 170 -11.99 -0.31 -1.29
CA ALA A 170 -11.75 -0.46 0.15
C ALA A 170 -12.92 0.10 0.99
N LYS A 171 -13.48 1.25 0.60
CA LYS A 171 -14.70 1.81 1.22
C LYS A 171 -15.86 0.84 1.12
N GLN A 172 -16.11 0.32 -0.08
CA GLN A 172 -17.20 -0.64 -0.33
C GLN A 172 -17.06 -1.92 0.51
N LEU A 173 -15.84 -2.46 0.66
CA LEU A 173 -15.61 -3.63 1.52
C LEU A 173 -16.04 -3.36 2.96
N LEU A 174 -15.60 -2.22 3.55
CA LEU A 174 -15.98 -1.88 4.92
C LEU A 174 -17.48 -1.64 5.08
N GLU A 175 -18.10 -0.90 4.16
CA GLU A 175 -19.55 -0.61 4.21
C GLU A 175 -20.39 -1.88 4.03
N ASN A 176 -20.03 -2.74 3.07
CA ASN A 176 -20.76 -3.99 2.82
C ASN A 176 -20.67 -4.95 4.01
N TYR A 177 -19.48 -5.11 4.59
CA TYR A 177 -19.33 -6.00 5.75
C TYR A 177 -20.02 -5.43 7.00
N ALA A 178 -19.95 -4.10 7.24
CA ALA A 178 -20.70 -3.45 8.31
C ALA A 178 -22.21 -3.73 8.18
N ASN A 179 -22.75 -3.57 6.98
CA ASN A 179 -24.16 -3.87 6.70
C ASN A 179 -24.49 -5.35 6.93
N ALA A 180 -23.64 -6.27 6.49
CA ALA A 180 -23.86 -7.72 6.63
C ALA A 180 -23.91 -8.15 8.11
N ILE A 181 -23.12 -7.53 9.00
CA ILE A 181 -23.11 -7.83 10.43
C ILE A 181 -24.03 -6.91 11.26
N GLY A 182 -24.79 -6.02 10.61
CA GLY A 182 -25.68 -5.06 11.29
C GLY A 182 -24.97 -3.96 12.07
N TYR A 183 -23.69 -3.67 11.76
CA TYR A 183 -22.92 -2.60 12.44
C TYR A 183 -23.22 -1.24 11.83
N LYS A 184 -23.63 -0.28 12.67
CA LYS A 184 -23.95 1.07 12.22
C LYS A 184 -22.70 1.96 12.20
N LEU A 185 -22.28 2.34 11.03
CA LEU A 185 -21.29 3.40 10.84
C LEU A 185 -21.92 4.76 11.15
N LYS A 186 -21.28 5.54 12.03
CA LYS A 186 -21.77 6.88 12.46
C LYS A 186 -21.14 8.02 11.67
N LYS A 187 -20.02 7.75 11.00
CA LYS A 187 -19.26 8.73 10.21
C LYS A 187 -18.98 8.19 8.81
N GLU A 188 -18.70 9.08 7.91
CA GLU A 188 -18.35 8.75 6.53
C GLU A 188 -16.94 8.17 6.46
N ILE A 189 -16.76 7.14 5.62
CA ILE A 189 -15.47 6.63 5.17
C ILE A 189 -15.08 7.43 3.93
N MET A 190 -13.96 8.13 4.00
CA MET A 190 -13.47 8.96 2.90
C MET A 190 -12.43 8.21 2.06
N VAL A 191 -12.45 8.43 0.75
CA VAL A 191 -11.46 7.83 -0.15
C VAL A 191 -10.32 8.80 -0.38
N LEU A 192 -9.11 8.35 -0.09
CA LEU A 192 -7.87 9.08 -0.30
C LEU A 192 -6.78 8.10 -0.77
N PRO A 193 -6.49 8.03 -2.07
CA PRO A 193 -5.42 7.18 -2.58
C PRO A 193 -4.06 7.55 -1.96
N PRO A 194 -3.15 6.58 -1.73
CA PRO A 194 -1.80 6.93 -1.30
C PRO A 194 -1.05 7.64 -2.44
N PRO A 195 -0.21 8.63 -2.12
CA PRO A 195 0.62 9.30 -3.12
C PRO A 195 1.68 8.34 -3.68
N TYR A 196 2.14 8.60 -4.90
CA TYR A 196 3.29 7.91 -5.43
C TYR A 196 4.59 8.36 -4.75
N ASP A 197 5.62 7.49 -4.78
CA ASP A 197 6.97 7.81 -4.29
C ASP A 197 7.70 8.72 -5.29
N ASN A 198 7.93 9.99 -4.93
CA ASN A 198 8.64 10.97 -5.76
C ASN A 198 10.03 10.50 -6.20
N ARG A 199 10.68 9.64 -5.42
CA ARG A 199 12.01 9.09 -5.74
C ARG A 199 11.98 8.20 -6.99
N LEU A 200 10.82 7.66 -7.33
CA LEU A 200 10.59 6.86 -8.54
C LEU A 200 10.15 7.68 -9.74
N PHE A 201 9.61 8.89 -9.49
CA PHE A 201 9.11 9.72 -10.58
C PHE A 201 10.28 10.35 -11.33
N GLN A 202 10.57 9.80 -12.49
CA GLN A 202 11.59 10.33 -13.40
C GLN A 202 11.00 10.55 -14.79
N ALA A 203 11.64 11.43 -15.57
CA ALA A 203 11.33 11.52 -16.99
C ALA A 203 11.50 10.12 -17.64
N PRO A 204 10.69 9.79 -18.65
CA PRO A 204 10.82 8.50 -19.32
C PRO A 204 12.25 8.26 -19.75
N ASN A 205 12.85 7.20 -19.27
CA ASN A 205 14.14 6.79 -19.80
C ASN A 205 13.90 6.25 -21.22
N ASN A 206 14.43 6.95 -22.23
CA ASN A 206 14.37 6.53 -23.62
C ASN A 206 15.25 5.29 -23.91
N ALA A 207 15.77 4.63 -22.86
CA ALA A 207 16.49 3.38 -23.01
C ALA A 207 15.60 2.35 -23.72
N LYS A 208 16.18 1.62 -24.68
CA LYS A 208 15.48 0.59 -25.45
C LYS A 208 15.00 -0.51 -24.51
N LYS A 209 13.71 -0.49 -24.17
CA LYS A 209 13.09 -1.52 -23.33
C LYS A 209 13.10 -2.87 -24.06
N LYS A 210 13.42 -3.93 -23.33
CA LYS A 210 13.37 -5.31 -23.86
C LYS A 210 11.92 -5.78 -23.93
N ASN A 211 11.62 -6.67 -24.89
CA ASN A 211 10.32 -7.35 -24.98
C ASN A 211 10.17 -8.37 -23.82
N THR A 212 10.25 -7.88 -22.61
CA THR A 212 10.17 -8.65 -21.37
C THR A 212 8.99 -8.13 -20.55
N ILE A 213 8.29 -9.03 -19.91
CA ILE A 213 7.11 -8.77 -19.09
C ILE A 213 7.52 -8.82 -17.63
N LEU A 214 7.21 -7.79 -16.88
CA LEU A 214 7.50 -7.71 -15.45
C LEU A 214 6.32 -8.25 -14.62
N TYR A 215 6.66 -9.04 -13.59
CA TYR A 215 5.77 -9.36 -12.47
C TYR A 215 6.48 -8.97 -11.17
N ASN A 216 6.11 -7.84 -10.57
CA ASN A 216 6.76 -7.23 -9.41
C ASN A 216 5.94 -7.34 -8.13
N HIS A 217 5.39 -8.51 -7.88
CA HIS A 217 4.50 -8.75 -6.74
C HIS A 217 5.01 -9.90 -5.86
N ARG A 218 4.52 -9.91 -4.61
CA ARG A 218 4.82 -11.01 -3.69
C ARG A 218 4.21 -12.31 -4.22
N LEU A 219 4.96 -13.40 -4.11
CA LEU A 219 4.59 -14.71 -4.67
C LEU A 219 3.61 -15.51 -3.77
N TYR A 220 2.73 -14.83 -3.02
CA TYR A 220 1.68 -15.49 -2.24
C TYR A 220 0.55 -16.02 -3.14
N ASP A 221 -0.06 -17.14 -2.75
CA ASP A 221 -1.27 -17.66 -3.42
C ASP A 221 -2.39 -16.62 -3.43
N SER A 222 -2.57 -15.89 -2.32
CA SER A 222 -3.57 -14.81 -2.21
C SER A 222 -3.31 -13.61 -3.15
N TYR A 223 -2.14 -13.54 -3.79
CA TYR A 223 -1.80 -12.58 -4.84
C TYR A 223 -2.07 -13.10 -6.25
N GLY A 224 -2.68 -14.30 -6.39
CA GLY A 224 -2.95 -14.90 -7.68
C GLY A 224 -1.69 -15.37 -8.42
N THR A 225 -0.67 -15.78 -7.67
CA THR A 225 0.59 -16.22 -8.27
C THR A 225 0.41 -17.54 -9.02
N LYS A 226 -0.53 -18.39 -8.63
CA LYS A 226 -0.85 -19.61 -9.37
C LYS A 226 -1.44 -19.31 -10.75
N GLU A 227 -2.33 -18.34 -10.83
CA GLU A 227 -2.90 -17.84 -12.08
C GLU A 227 -1.79 -17.28 -12.99
N PHE A 228 -0.85 -16.53 -12.42
CA PHE A 228 0.32 -16.04 -13.16
C PHE A 228 1.20 -17.20 -13.66
N ILE A 229 1.51 -18.19 -12.83
CA ILE A 229 2.30 -19.38 -13.24
C ILE A 229 1.62 -20.11 -14.40
N GLU A 230 0.30 -20.29 -14.34
CA GLU A 230 -0.46 -20.92 -15.43
C GLU A 230 -0.45 -20.08 -16.72
N PHE A 231 -0.47 -18.74 -16.60
CA PHE A 231 -0.31 -17.85 -17.74
C PHE A 231 1.08 -18.01 -18.36
N VAL A 232 2.14 -18.03 -17.55
CA VAL A 232 3.53 -18.23 -18.02
C VAL A 232 3.70 -19.57 -18.74
N LYS A 233 3.19 -20.67 -18.16
CA LYS A 233 3.26 -22.02 -18.77
C LYS A 233 2.59 -22.09 -20.13
N LYS A 234 1.50 -21.38 -20.33
CA LYS A 234 0.76 -21.33 -21.61
C LYS A 234 1.40 -20.44 -22.66
N ASN A 235 2.35 -19.58 -22.27
CA ASN A 235 2.94 -18.55 -23.11
C ASN A 235 4.48 -18.65 -23.13
N GLN A 236 5.01 -19.81 -23.59
CA GLN A 236 6.43 -20.10 -23.60
C GLN A 236 7.23 -19.24 -24.61
N ASP A 237 6.55 -18.59 -25.55
CA ASP A 237 7.11 -17.64 -26.50
C ASP A 237 7.37 -16.24 -25.91
N LEU A 238 6.91 -15.98 -24.69
CA LEU A 238 7.11 -14.72 -23.96
C LEU A 238 8.22 -14.87 -22.92
N VAL A 239 8.90 -13.77 -22.61
CA VAL A 239 9.95 -13.72 -21.57
C VAL A 239 9.46 -12.92 -20.39
N PHE A 240 9.62 -13.49 -19.19
CA PHE A 240 9.15 -12.91 -17.95
C PHE A 240 10.32 -12.58 -17.01
N LEU A 241 10.21 -11.44 -16.36
CA LEU A 241 11.06 -11.03 -15.26
C LEU A 241 10.20 -10.92 -13.99
N VAL A 242 10.58 -11.67 -12.97
CA VAL A 242 9.88 -11.67 -11.68
C VAL A 242 10.78 -11.04 -10.63
N THR A 243 10.27 -10.10 -9.83
CA THR A 243 11.00 -9.60 -8.65
C THR A 243 10.37 -10.19 -7.40
N ASP A 244 11.15 -10.95 -6.63
CA ASP A 244 10.68 -11.52 -5.37
C ASP A 244 11.26 -10.77 -4.17
N PRO A 245 10.50 -9.87 -3.52
CA PRO A 245 10.97 -9.12 -2.37
C PRO A 245 11.12 -9.98 -1.11
N MET A 246 10.72 -11.26 -1.17
CA MET A 246 10.81 -12.22 -0.06
C MET A 246 11.97 -13.21 -0.24
N MET A 247 12.75 -13.09 -1.30
CA MET A 247 13.77 -14.07 -1.69
C MET A 247 14.80 -14.34 -0.58
N ASN A 248 15.25 -13.28 0.09
CA ASN A 248 16.25 -13.33 1.14
C ASN A 248 15.69 -13.12 2.55
N ARG A 249 14.37 -12.95 2.69
CA ARG A 249 13.75 -12.85 4.01
C ARG A 249 13.70 -14.23 4.63
N GLY A 250 14.40 -14.38 5.76
CA GLY A 250 14.56 -15.64 6.47
C GLY A 250 13.24 -16.32 6.83
N THR A 251 13.37 -17.56 7.22
CA THR A 251 12.37 -18.60 7.43
C THR A 251 11.21 -18.29 8.37
N ASP A 252 11.24 -17.20 9.14
CA ASP A 252 10.21 -16.97 10.18
C ASP A 252 8.81 -16.73 9.64
N ARG A 253 8.65 -16.04 8.51
CA ARG A 253 7.36 -15.92 7.83
C ARG A 253 7.00 -17.16 7.01
N SER A 254 7.98 -17.91 6.51
CA SER A 254 7.75 -19.15 5.76
C SER A 254 7.22 -20.29 6.65
N ARG A 255 7.39 -20.21 7.97
CA ARG A 255 6.79 -21.17 8.91
C ARG A 255 5.26 -21.15 8.89
N TYR A 256 4.67 -20.00 8.59
CA TYR A 256 3.20 -19.81 8.59
C TYR A 256 2.60 -19.81 7.18
N ASN A 257 3.40 -19.51 6.16
CA ASN A 257 2.94 -19.52 4.76
C ASN A 257 4.08 -19.89 3.81
N ILE A 258 4.09 -21.14 3.36
CA ILE A 258 5.10 -21.68 2.45
C ILE A 258 4.87 -21.30 0.98
N SER A 259 3.71 -20.72 0.65
CA SER A 259 3.33 -20.47 -0.75
C SER A 259 4.34 -19.62 -1.53
N PRO A 260 4.99 -18.58 -0.97
CA PRO A 260 6.00 -17.82 -1.73
C PRO A 260 7.19 -18.67 -2.17
N MET A 261 7.66 -19.57 -1.30
CA MET A 261 8.77 -20.47 -1.63
C MET A 261 8.36 -21.49 -2.70
N THR A 262 7.20 -22.12 -2.53
CA THR A 262 6.67 -23.10 -3.48
C THR A 262 6.45 -22.48 -4.87
N ASN A 263 5.84 -21.30 -4.92
CA ASN A 263 5.59 -20.59 -6.17
C ASN A 263 6.90 -20.12 -6.84
N ARG A 264 7.89 -19.69 -6.06
CA ARG A 264 9.22 -19.34 -6.58
C ARG A 264 9.90 -20.56 -7.23
N LEU A 265 9.89 -21.71 -6.56
CA LEU A 265 10.45 -22.95 -7.12
C LEU A 265 9.75 -23.33 -8.43
N ALA A 266 8.41 -23.27 -8.47
CA ALA A 266 7.65 -23.55 -9.68
C ALA A 266 7.97 -22.58 -10.83
N LEU A 267 8.26 -21.30 -10.53
CA LEU A 267 8.69 -20.33 -11.54
C LEU A 267 10.14 -20.56 -11.99
N GLN A 268 11.03 -21.02 -11.12
CA GLN A 268 12.43 -21.34 -11.45
C GLN A 268 12.57 -22.51 -12.43
N GLU A 269 11.58 -23.42 -12.45
CA GLU A 269 11.55 -24.56 -13.40
C GLU A 269 11.15 -24.15 -14.84
N LEU A 270 10.76 -22.87 -15.06
CA LEU A 270 10.31 -22.38 -16.36
C LEU A 270 11.43 -21.64 -17.09
N ASP A 271 11.82 -22.12 -18.27
CA ASP A 271 12.95 -21.59 -19.06
C ASP A 271 12.76 -20.13 -19.50
N ASN A 272 11.51 -19.68 -19.59
CA ASN A 272 11.15 -18.33 -20.01
C ASN A 272 11.00 -17.33 -18.85
N VAL A 273 11.39 -17.72 -17.63
CA VAL A 273 11.30 -16.88 -16.41
C VAL A 273 12.68 -16.60 -15.86
N LYS A 274 12.93 -15.32 -15.53
CA LYS A 274 14.08 -14.91 -14.71
C LYS A 274 13.58 -14.30 -13.41
N ILE A 275 14.07 -14.77 -12.27
CA ILE A 275 13.73 -14.22 -10.94
C ILE A 275 14.90 -13.39 -10.41
N LEU A 276 14.58 -12.18 -9.91
CA LEU A 276 15.52 -11.28 -9.24
C LEU A 276 15.09 -11.08 -7.79
N ASP A 277 16.06 -10.76 -6.94
CA ASP A 277 15.78 -10.27 -5.60
C ASP A 277 15.15 -8.87 -5.68
N GLY A 278 13.89 -8.78 -5.27
CA GLY A 278 13.14 -7.52 -5.26
C GLY A 278 13.31 -6.70 -3.97
N SER A 279 14.12 -7.16 -3.00
CA SER A 279 14.37 -6.43 -1.76
C SER A 279 15.35 -5.25 -1.98
N ASN A 280 16.27 -5.36 -2.91
CA ASN A 280 17.16 -4.27 -3.28
C ASN A 280 16.42 -3.24 -4.14
N ARG A 281 16.34 -2.00 -3.66
CA ARG A 281 15.61 -0.91 -4.34
C ARG A 281 16.19 -0.58 -5.73
N MET A 282 17.51 -0.59 -5.89
CA MET A 282 18.14 -0.28 -7.19
C MET A 282 17.88 -1.37 -8.22
N ASP A 283 17.99 -2.64 -7.81
CA ASP A 283 17.70 -3.78 -8.68
C ASP A 283 16.22 -3.82 -9.08
N TYR A 284 15.33 -3.47 -8.15
CA TYR A 284 13.89 -3.32 -8.40
C TYR A 284 13.60 -2.25 -9.45
N ILE A 285 14.21 -1.06 -9.33
CA ILE A 285 14.06 0.03 -10.31
C ILE A 285 14.61 -0.40 -11.67
N GLN A 286 15.78 -1.03 -11.70
CA GLN A 286 16.38 -1.52 -12.94
C GLN A 286 15.51 -2.59 -13.61
N ALA A 287 14.86 -3.46 -12.84
CA ALA A 287 13.91 -4.43 -13.37
C ALA A 287 12.74 -3.74 -14.08
N ILE A 288 12.12 -2.73 -13.45
CA ILE A 288 11.03 -1.94 -14.05
C ILE A 288 11.51 -1.26 -15.34
N ASP A 289 12.68 -0.62 -15.32
CA ASP A 289 13.20 0.13 -16.46
C ASP A 289 13.55 -0.77 -17.65
N SER A 290 13.95 -2.02 -17.40
CA SER A 290 14.36 -2.96 -18.44
C SER A 290 13.20 -3.61 -19.19
N CYS A 291 11.99 -3.61 -18.62
CA CYS A 291 10.82 -4.28 -19.17
C CYS A 291 9.98 -3.35 -20.06
N LYS A 292 9.21 -3.94 -20.98
CA LYS A 292 8.31 -3.21 -21.88
C LYS A 292 6.90 -3.06 -21.32
N ILE A 293 6.43 -4.03 -20.54
CA ILE A 293 5.12 -4.05 -19.89
C ILE A 293 5.22 -4.74 -18.53
N ALA A 294 4.20 -4.55 -17.69
CA ALA A 294 4.03 -5.33 -16.46
C ALA A 294 2.61 -5.93 -16.37
N ILE A 295 2.48 -6.98 -15.57
CA ILE A 295 1.21 -7.64 -15.26
C ILE A 295 0.90 -7.41 -13.78
N ALA A 296 -0.29 -6.87 -13.49
CA ALA A 296 -0.80 -6.74 -12.12
C ALA A 296 -1.21 -8.12 -11.54
N PRO A 297 -1.13 -8.30 -10.20
CA PRO A 297 -1.47 -9.58 -9.59
C PRO A 297 -2.98 -9.86 -9.69
N TYR A 298 -3.35 -11.13 -9.80
CA TYR A 298 -4.76 -11.56 -9.77
C TYR A 298 -5.27 -11.63 -8.32
N ARG A 299 -5.25 -10.47 -7.64
CA ARG A 299 -5.52 -10.35 -6.20
C ARG A 299 -6.91 -9.79 -5.93
N ARG A 300 -7.86 -10.65 -5.50
CA ARG A 300 -9.25 -10.27 -5.21
C ARG A 300 -9.41 -9.31 -4.02
N ALA A 301 -8.47 -9.31 -3.08
CA ALA A 301 -8.44 -8.40 -1.93
C ALA A 301 -7.57 -7.15 -2.18
N CYS A 302 -7.26 -6.81 -3.44
CA CYS A 302 -6.40 -5.68 -3.74
C CYS A 302 -7.16 -4.37 -3.53
N VAL A 303 -6.89 -3.69 -2.43
CA VAL A 303 -7.45 -2.35 -2.16
C VAL A 303 -6.63 -1.23 -2.79
N TRP A 304 -5.35 -1.48 -3.05
CA TRP A 304 -4.44 -0.60 -3.78
C TRP A 304 -3.14 -1.36 -4.11
N SER A 305 -2.47 -0.99 -5.20
CA SER A 305 -1.20 -1.62 -5.58
C SER A 305 -0.13 -0.59 -5.87
N MET A 306 0.77 -0.37 -4.89
CA MET A 306 1.93 0.50 -5.09
C MET A 306 2.87 -0.04 -6.17
N ALA A 307 3.00 -1.35 -6.32
CA ALA A 307 3.82 -1.95 -7.37
C ALA A 307 3.34 -1.59 -8.80
N VAL A 308 2.02 -1.45 -9.00
CA VAL A 308 1.44 -0.93 -10.25
C VAL A 308 1.78 0.56 -10.41
N ILE A 309 1.63 1.35 -9.35
CA ILE A 309 1.95 2.78 -9.37
C ILE A 309 3.45 3.00 -9.63
N ASP A 310 4.34 2.21 -9.04
CA ASP A 310 5.79 2.27 -9.27
C ASP A 310 6.11 2.06 -10.77
N CYS A 311 5.43 1.11 -11.43
CA CYS A 311 5.55 0.93 -12.88
C CYS A 311 5.14 2.18 -13.66
N PHE A 312 4.02 2.81 -13.29
CA PHE A 312 3.56 4.03 -13.95
C PHE A 312 4.53 5.19 -13.75
N CYS A 313 5.12 5.35 -12.56
CA CYS A 313 6.15 6.35 -12.29
C CYS A 313 7.37 6.20 -13.21
N ARG A 314 7.69 4.97 -13.59
CA ARG A 314 8.80 4.63 -14.49
C ARG A 314 8.40 4.53 -15.98
N GLY A 315 7.16 4.94 -16.32
CA GLY A 315 6.66 4.88 -17.70
C GLY A 315 6.52 3.45 -18.23
N LEU A 316 6.20 2.50 -17.35
CA LEU A 316 5.91 1.12 -17.70
C LEU A 316 4.39 0.89 -17.66
N PRO A 317 3.71 0.62 -18.77
CA PRO A 317 2.29 0.30 -18.77
C PRO A 317 2.05 -1.06 -18.11
N VAL A 318 0.93 -1.16 -17.39
CA VAL A 318 0.53 -2.37 -16.66
C VAL A 318 -0.83 -2.82 -17.17
N ILE A 319 -0.95 -4.11 -17.50
CA ILE A 319 -2.25 -4.76 -17.68
C ILE A 319 -2.70 -5.41 -16.39
N GLY A 320 -4.00 -5.51 -16.18
CA GLY A 320 -4.52 -6.13 -14.96
C GLY A 320 -5.95 -6.64 -15.09
N PRO A 321 -6.40 -7.40 -14.10
CA PRO A 321 -7.76 -7.92 -14.09
C PRO A 321 -8.79 -6.81 -13.89
N ASN A 322 -10.00 -6.99 -14.46
CA ASN A 322 -11.09 -6.02 -14.36
C ASN A 322 -11.92 -6.23 -13.07
N PHE A 323 -11.29 -6.12 -11.91
CA PHE A 323 -11.95 -6.20 -10.61
C PHE A 323 -11.15 -5.48 -9.51
N ALA A 324 -11.74 -5.37 -8.33
CA ALA A 324 -11.18 -4.73 -7.13
C ALA A 324 -10.68 -3.30 -7.44
N SER A 325 -9.65 -2.83 -6.74
CA SER A 325 -9.08 -1.51 -6.99
C SER A 325 -8.38 -1.35 -8.35
N PHE A 326 -8.16 -2.43 -9.09
CA PHE A 326 -7.60 -2.32 -10.44
C PHE A 326 -8.50 -1.52 -11.37
N ASN A 327 -9.82 -1.52 -11.13
CA ASN A 327 -10.78 -0.67 -11.87
C ASN A 327 -10.56 0.82 -11.64
N GLU A 328 -9.91 1.21 -10.54
CA GLU A 328 -9.61 2.60 -10.19
C GLU A 328 -8.18 2.99 -10.61
N ILE A 329 -7.26 2.01 -10.73
CA ILE A 329 -5.84 2.23 -10.95
C ILE A 329 -5.46 2.05 -12.42
N ILE A 330 -5.98 1.02 -13.08
CA ILE A 330 -5.57 0.64 -14.45
C ILE A 330 -6.58 1.20 -15.45
N PRO A 331 -6.14 1.87 -16.54
CA PRO A 331 -7.02 2.31 -17.61
C PRO A 331 -7.89 1.17 -18.17
N ASP A 332 -9.15 1.45 -18.52
CA ASP A 332 -10.14 0.44 -18.93
C ASP A 332 -9.66 -0.46 -20.06
N PHE A 333 -9.00 0.11 -21.06
CA PHE A 333 -8.51 -0.63 -22.23
C PHE A 333 -7.30 -1.53 -21.95
N LEU A 334 -6.67 -1.39 -20.76
CA LEU A 334 -5.58 -2.25 -20.27
C LEU A 334 -6.07 -3.31 -19.27
N ARG A 335 -7.37 -3.41 -19.05
CA ARG A 335 -7.96 -4.41 -18.16
C ARG A 335 -8.48 -5.62 -18.93
N TYR A 336 -8.34 -6.79 -18.34
CA TYR A 336 -8.83 -8.04 -18.89
C TYR A 336 -9.78 -8.77 -17.93
N GLU A 337 -10.68 -9.55 -18.53
CA GLU A 337 -11.65 -10.40 -17.82
C GLU A 337 -11.35 -11.89 -18.04
N THR A 338 -10.60 -12.20 -19.09
CA THR A 338 -10.27 -13.56 -19.50
C THR A 338 -8.80 -13.70 -19.84
N VAL A 339 -8.26 -14.90 -19.73
CA VAL A 339 -6.87 -15.23 -20.12
C VAL A 339 -6.60 -14.91 -21.59
N SER A 340 -7.60 -15.11 -22.48
CA SER A 340 -7.45 -14.80 -23.91
C SER A 340 -7.31 -13.29 -24.14
N LYS A 341 -8.05 -12.45 -23.41
CA LYS A 341 -7.93 -10.98 -23.48
C LYS A 341 -6.61 -10.52 -22.88
N GLU A 342 -6.14 -11.15 -21.79
CA GLU A 342 -4.83 -10.90 -21.20
C GLU A 342 -3.72 -11.10 -22.23
N ARG A 343 -3.69 -12.24 -22.91
CA ARG A 343 -2.70 -12.51 -23.96
C ARG A 343 -2.78 -11.50 -25.11
N LEU A 344 -3.98 -11.16 -25.57
CA LEU A 344 -4.17 -10.16 -26.62
C LEU A 344 -3.59 -8.79 -26.25
N LEU A 345 -3.78 -8.33 -24.99
CA LEU A 345 -3.23 -7.07 -24.50
C LEU A 345 -1.70 -7.11 -24.44
N VAL A 346 -1.13 -8.24 -23.99
CA VAL A 346 0.33 -8.45 -24.01
C VAL A 346 0.86 -8.32 -25.43
N ASP A 347 0.27 -9.03 -26.41
CA ASP A 347 0.70 -9.00 -27.79
C ASP A 347 0.63 -7.60 -28.40
N LYS A 348 -0.46 -6.85 -28.15
CA LYS A 348 -0.59 -5.47 -28.60
C LYS A 348 0.50 -4.56 -28.03
N LEU A 349 0.71 -4.58 -26.72
CA LEU A 349 1.72 -3.76 -26.04
C LEU A 349 3.15 -4.11 -26.49
N LEU A 350 3.42 -5.36 -26.83
CA LEU A 350 4.73 -5.77 -27.33
C LEU A 350 4.96 -5.41 -28.80
N ARG A 351 3.91 -5.40 -29.65
CA ARG A 351 4.04 -5.30 -31.12
C ARG A 351 3.60 -3.97 -31.69
N GLU A 352 2.69 -3.24 -31.03
CA GLU A 352 2.10 -1.99 -31.53
C GLU A 352 2.68 -0.77 -30.77
N PRO A 353 3.64 -0.03 -31.35
CA PRO A 353 4.31 1.08 -30.67
C PRO A 353 3.34 2.20 -30.25
N ASP A 354 2.37 2.53 -31.10
CA ASP A 354 1.40 3.60 -30.81
C ASP A 354 0.50 3.21 -29.64
N PHE A 355 0.00 1.97 -29.62
CA PHE A 355 -0.78 1.46 -28.50
C PHE A 355 0.02 1.46 -27.19
N TRP A 356 1.32 1.13 -27.26
CA TRP A 356 2.20 1.20 -26.09
C TRP A 356 2.38 2.64 -25.60
N MET A 357 2.61 3.61 -26.51
CA MET A 357 2.77 5.02 -26.14
C MET A 357 1.49 5.60 -25.52
N ASP A 358 0.32 5.31 -26.10
CA ASP A 358 -0.98 5.73 -25.56
C ASP A 358 -1.22 5.14 -24.16
N SER A 359 -0.80 3.89 -23.96
CA SER A 359 -0.90 3.22 -22.67
C SER A 359 -0.02 3.89 -21.62
N VAL A 360 1.23 4.22 -21.95
CA VAL A 360 2.14 4.97 -21.05
C VAL A 360 1.56 6.34 -20.70
N TYR A 361 1.03 7.05 -21.69
CA TYR A 361 0.42 8.36 -21.47
C TYR A 361 -0.79 8.28 -20.54
N SER A 362 -1.69 7.33 -20.77
CA SER A 362 -2.88 7.12 -19.95
C SER A 362 -2.54 6.74 -18.51
N CYS A 363 -1.54 5.89 -18.29
CA CYS A 363 -1.05 5.55 -16.95
C CYS A 363 -0.48 6.78 -16.23
N LYS A 364 0.22 7.68 -16.95
CA LYS A 364 0.75 8.93 -16.38
C LYS A 364 -0.34 9.94 -15.98
N LEU A 365 -1.49 9.94 -16.65
CA LEU A 365 -2.60 10.81 -16.26
C LEU A 365 -3.13 10.49 -14.84
N LEU A 366 -3.13 9.21 -14.46
CA LEU A 366 -3.48 8.82 -13.09
C LEU A 366 -2.51 9.42 -12.07
N LEU A 367 -1.20 9.46 -12.35
CA LEU A 367 -0.21 9.98 -11.42
C LEU A 367 -0.45 11.45 -11.04
N LYS A 368 -1.01 12.26 -11.94
CA LYS A 368 -1.37 13.64 -11.60
C LYS A 368 -2.42 13.71 -10.49
N ARG A 369 -3.32 12.74 -10.43
CA ARG A 369 -4.41 12.68 -9.43
C ARG A 369 -3.93 12.20 -8.07
N ILE A 370 -2.81 11.50 -8.02
CA ILE A 370 -2.20 10.93 -6.80
C ILE A 370 -0.80 11.50 -6.54
N SER A 371 -0.52 12.70 -7.05
CA SER A 371 0.73 13.38 -6.70
C SER A 371 0.75 13.70 -5.20
N PRO A 372 1.93 13.73 -4.56
CA PRO A 372 2.04 14.11 -3.15
C PRO A 372 1.32 15.43 -2.84
N SER A 373 1.48 16.44 -3.71
CA SER A 373 0.81 17.74 -3.55
C SER A 373 -0.71 17.62 -3.59
N THR A 374 -1.25 16.91 -4.59
CA THR A 374 -2.70 16.70 -4.72
C THR A 374 -3.28 15.98 -3.50
N ILE A 375 -2.57 14.95 -3.00
CA ILE A 375 -3.03 14.17 -1.85
C ILE A 375 -2.98 15.01 -0.56
N VAL A 376 -1.89 15.74 -0.33
CA VAL A 376 -1.76 16.59 0.86
C VAL A 376 -2.76 17.75 0.81
N GLU A 377 -3.02 18.35 -0.34
CA GLU A 377 -4.08 19.37 -0.50
C GLU A 377 -5.46 18.81 -0.18
N ALA A 378 -5.75 17.59 -0.60
CA ALA A 378 -7.00 16.92 -0.25
C ALA A 378 -7.11 16.66 1.28
N ILE A 379 -6.02 16.23 1.92
CA ILE A 379 -5.98 16.06 3.39
C ILE A 379 -6.22 17.40 4.09
N MET A 380 -5.48 18.44 3.69
CA MET A 380 -5.60 19.78 4.27
C MET A 380 -7.03 20.32 4.15
N TYR A 381 -7.62 20.23 2.96
CA TYR A 381 -9.00 20.66 2.74
C TYR A 381 -9.98 19.98 3.72
N GLN A 382 -9.80 18.70 4.02
CA GLN A 382 -10.66 18.01 4.99
C GLN A 382 -10.34 18.41 6.43
N ILE A 383 -9.06 18.62 6.76
CA ILE A 383 -8.64 19.10 8.09
C ILE A 383 -9.25 20.48 8.38
N ASP A 384 -9.19 21.41 7.44
CA ASP A 384 -9.74 22.78 7.60
C ASP A 384 -11.25 22.78 7.90
N ARG A 385 -11.98 21.73 7.51
CA ARG A 385 -13.41 21.59 7.76
C ARG A 385 -13.75 21.08 9.16
N ILE A 386 -12.80 20.52 9.86
CA ILE A 386 -13.00 19.94 11.21
C ILE A 386 -12.30 20.74 12.32
N MET A 387 -11.38 21.66 11.95
CA MET A 387 -10.75 22.62 12.88
C MET A 387 -11.69 23.78 13.21
#